data_bfbfd2a6e3ba55bc0c5c700a91451a9d
#
_entry.id   bfbfd2a6e3ba55bc0c5c700a91451a9d
#
_cell.length_a   1.000
_cell.length_b   1.000
_cell.length_c   1.000
_cell.angle_alpha   90.00
_cell.angle_beta   90.00
_cell.angle_gamma   90.00
#
_symmetry.space_group_name_H-M   'P 1'
#
loop_
_entity.id
_entity.type
_entity.pdbx_description
1 polymer ?
#
loop_
_entity_poly.entity_id
_entity_poly.type
_entity_poly.pdbx_seq_one_letter_code
_entity_poly.pdbx_strand_id
1 'polypeptide(L)'
;MTTRLLLLSDTHVPKRAKAVQEQVWRLVDEADLVIHAGDWVDVGMLDELEGRARRLIGVAGNNDGAALWDRLGEAARVDVEGVRIAVVHETGPAAGRERRSDERFGPRSDDPCDVLVFGHSHIPWDSTTPGGLRLLNPGSPTDRRRQPVGTVMTAVVDDGRLHSVTLVPTPR
;
A
#
# COMPACT_ATOMS: atom_id res chain seq x y z
N MET A 1 11.99 -7.49 17.71
CA MET A 1 12.44 -6.46 16.74
C MET A 1 11.26 -5.62 16.32
N THR A 2 11.47 -4.38 16.01
CA THR A 2 10.43 -3.45 15.59
C THR A 2 10.65 -3.06 14.14
N THR A 3 9.70 -3.29 13.27
CA THR A 3 9.74 -2.93 11.84
C THR A 3 8.74 -1.82 11.55
N ARG A 4 9.22 -0.69 11.06
CA ARG A 4 8.40 0.47 10.67
C ARG A 4 8.01 0.34 9.21
N LEU A 5 6.70 0.41 8.96
CA LEU A 5 6.12 0.33 7.63
C LEU A 5 5.65 1.70 7.15
N LEU A 6 5.86 1.97 5.86
CA LEU A 6 5.18 3.05 5.13
C LEU A 6 4.34 2.44 4.03
N LEU A 7 3.06 2.74 4.01
CA LEU A 7 2.13 2.31 2.97
C LEU A 7 1.83 3.49 2.05
N LEU A 8 2.07 3.28 0.76
CA LEU A 8 1.83 4.22 -0.33
C LEU A 8 0.93 3.58 -1.38
N SER A 9 0.20 4.37 -2.12
CA SER A 9 -0.53 3.94 -3.32
C SER A 9 -0.87 5.13 -4.21
N ASP A 10 -1.10 4.85 -5.50
CA ASP A 10 -1.69 5.83 -6.42
C ASP A 10 -0.92 7.15 -6.49
N THR A 11 0.40 7.05 -6.61
CA THR A 11 1.28 8.24 -6.69
C THR A 11 1.11 9.01 -8.00
N HIS A 12 0.80 8.32 -9.10
CA HIS A 12 0.51 8.92 -10.41
C HIS A 12 1.51 10.01 -10.85
N VAL A 13 2.79 9.82 -10.56
CA VAL A 13 3.86 10.74 -10.96
C VAL A 13 4.43 10.31 -12.33
N PRO A 14 4.61 11.18 -13.30
CA PRO A 14 4.37 12.64 -13.28
C PRO A 14 2.98 13.08 -13.76
N LYS A 15 2.08 12.15 -14.05
CA LYS A 15 0.83 12.42 -14.79
C LYS A 15 -0.17 13.28 -14.00
N ARG A 16 -0.35 13.01 -12.71
CA ARG A 16 -1.29 13.73 -11.83
C ARG A 16 -0.58 14.66 -10.85
N ALA A 17 0.71 14.46 -10.66
CA ALA A 17 1.56 15.28 -9.82
C ALA A 17 2.96 15.30 -10.41
N LYS A 18 3.65 16.44 -10.32
CA LYS A 18 5.02 16.56 -10.84
C LYS A 18 6.01 15.73 -10.04
N ALA A 19 5.81 15.65 -8.75
CA ALA A 19 6.65 14.91 -7.82
C ALA A 19 5.89 14.55 -6.55
N VAL A 20 6.41 13.59 -5.81
CA VAL A 20 5.97 13.26 -4.45
C VAL A 20 6.49 14.33 -3.48
N GLN A 21 5.69 14.67 -2.48
CA GLN A 21 6.04 15.69 -1.49
C GLN A 21 7.27 15.28 -0.66
N GLU A 22 8.07 16.25 -0.26
CA GLU A 22 9.26 16.03 0.57
C GLU A 22 8.93 15.32 1.90
N GLN A 23 7.77 15.61 2.47
CA GLN A 23 7.29 14.93 3.68
C GLN A 23 7.19 13.41 3.47
N VAL A 24 6.71 12.97 2.32
CA VAL A 24 6.60 11.53 2.00
C VAL A 24 7.99 10.91 1.88
N TRP A 25 8.92 11.60 1.26
CA TRP A 25 10.30 11.13 1.14
C TRP A 25 11.00 10.97 2.49
N ARG A 26 10.72 11.85 3.44
CA ARG A 26 11.23 11.69 4.82
C ARG A 26 10.67 10.42 5.46
N LEU A 27 9.38 10.14 5.27
CA LEU A 27 8.78 8.91 5.77
C LEU A 27 9.37 7.66 5.09
N VAL A 28 9.73 7.74 3.81
CA VAL A 28 10.47 6.67 3.12
C VAL A 28 11.82 6.41 3.79
N ASP A 29 12.56 7.47 4.10
CA ASP A 29 13.86 7.36 4.75
C ASP A 29 13.77 6.75 6.17
N GLU A 30 12.69 7.01 6.87
CA GLU A 30 12.45 6.50 8.23
C GLU A 30 11.92 5.07 8.26
N ALA A 31 11.29 4.60 7.18
CA ALA A 31 10.69 3.28 7.11
C ALA A 31 11.73 2.17 6.94
N ASP A 32 11.49 1.03 7.56
CA ASP A 32 12.27 -0.19 7.34
C ASP A 32 11.75 -0.95 6.12
N LEU A 33 10.45 -0.86 5.83
CA LEU A 33 9.80 -1.42 4.67
C LEU A 33 8.78 -0.42 4.11
N VAL A 34 8.87 -0.16 2.81
CA VAL A 34 7.87 0.60 2.05
C VAL A 34 7.03 -0.36 1.22
N ILE A 35 5.72 -0.21 1.27
CA ILE A 35 4.76 -0.97 0.46
C ILE A 35 4.02 0.01 -0.44
N HIS A 36 4.01 -0.26 -1.75
CA HIS A 36 3.28 0.55 -2.73
C HIS A 36 2.25 -0.29 -3.47
N ALA A 37 1.00 0.06 -3.35
CA ALA A 37 -0.14 -0.72 -3.85
C ALA A 37 -0.57 -0.38 -5.29
N GLY A 38 0.35 0.11 -6.13
CA GLY A 38 0.10 0.27 -7.57
C GLY A 38 -0.29 1.69 -8.00
N ASP A 39 -0.41 1.86 -9.32
CA ASP A 39 -0.59 3.16 -9.99
C ASP A 39 0.57 4.12 -9.77
N TRP A 40 1.75 3.64 -10.13
CA TRP A 40 2.99 4.41 -10.22
C TRP A 40 2.98 5.37 -11.40
N VAL A 41 2.51 4.85 -12.55
CA VAL A 41 2.44 5.46 -13.87
C VAL A 41 3.76 5.44 -14.63
N ASP A 42 4.86 5.76 -14.00
CA ASP A 42 6.17 5.79 -14.63
C ASP A 42 7.21 4.90 -13.90
N VAL A 43 8.03 4.22 -14.68
CA VAL A 43 9.15 3.40 -14.18
C VAL A 43 10.12 4.25 -13.36
N GLY A 44 10.30 5.52 -13.69
CA GLY A 44 11.15 6.45 -12.94
C GLY A 44 10.72 6.60 -11.48
N MET A 45 9.42 6.56 -11.20
CA MET A 45 8.92 6.59 -9.82
C MET A 45 9.33 5.33 -9.04
N LEU A 46 9.23 4.16 -9.69
CA LEU A 46 9.69 2.90 -9.10
C LEU A 46 11.19 2.93 -8.85
N ASP A 47 11.97 3.34 -9.84
CA ASP A 47 13.44 3.42 -9.72
C ASP A 47 13.87 4.36 -8.59
N GLU A 48 13.23 5.51 -8.47
CA GLU A 48 13.51 6.48 -7.41
C GLU A 48 13.20 5.91 -6.03
N LEU A 49 12.06 5.24 -5.89
CA LEU A 49 11.65 4.63 -4.63
C LEU A 49 12.54 3.43 -4.25
N GLU A 50 12.91 2.58 -5.22
CA GLU A 50 13.86 1.49 -5.01
C GLU A 50 15.25 2.00 -4.57
N GLY A 51 15.70 3.10 -5.15
CA GLY A 51 16.99 3.70 -4.82
C GLY A 51 17.03 4.30 -3.41
N ARG A 52 15.90 4.64 -2.83
CA ARG A 52 15.83 5.36 -1.55
C ARG A 52 15.29 4.50 -0.39
N ALA A 53 14.34 3.63 -0.64
CA ALA A 53 13.77 2.75 0.39
C ALA A 53 14.78 1.69 0.83
N ARG A 54 14.82 1.38 2.10
CA ARG A 54 15.65 0.27 2.63
C ARG A 54 15.18 -1.07 2.09
N ARG A 55 13.86 -1.26 2.03
CA ARG A 55 13.20 -2.40 1.42
C ARG A 55 11.89 -1.93 0.78
N LEU A 56 11.61 -2.43 -0.42
CA LEU A 56 10.40 -2.07 -1.16
C LEU A 56 9.66 -3.32 -1.60
N ILE A 57 8.35 -3.33 -1.36
CA ILE A 57 7.40 -4.29 -1.94
C ILE A 57 6.35 -3.49 -2.70
N GLY A 58 6.05 -3.88 -3.92
CA GLY A 58 5.07 -3.18 -4.73
C GLY A 58 4.35 -4.09 -5.70
N VAL A 59 3.22 -3.60 -6.20
CA VAL A 59 2.42 -4.22 -7.25
C VAL A 59 2.13 -3.22 -8.35
N ALA A 60 1.77 -3.70 -9.53
CA ALA A 60 1.30 -2.85 -10.62
C ALA A 60 -0.19 -2.53 -10.44
N GLY A 61 -0.61 -1.37 -10.93
CA GLY A 61 -2.00 -0.93 -10.96
C GLY A 61 -2.54 -0.80 -12.39
N ASN A 62 -3.81 -0.45 -12.52
CA ASN A 62 -4.50 -0.37 -13.81
C ASN A 62 -4.01 0.78 -14.71
N ASN A 63 -3.33 1.79 -14.17
CA ASN A 63 -2.70 2.86 -14.94
C ASN A 63 -1.22 2.61 -15.25
N ASP A 64 -0.70 1.45 -14.89
CA ASP A 64 0.71 1.11 -15.08
C ASP A 64 0.92 0.38 -16.40
N GLY A 65 2.02 0.71 -17.09
CA GLY A 65 2.38 0.10 -18.36
C GLY A 65 3.12 -1.24 -18.21
N ALA A 66 3.41 -1.86 -19.35
CA ALA A 66 4.00 -3.21 -19.42
C ALA A 66 5.29 -3.35 -18.60
N ALA A 67 6.17 -2.36 -18.62
CA ALA A 67 7.43 -2.41 -17.88
C ALA A 67 7.23 -2.50 -16.36
N LEU A 68 6.22 -1.83 -15.82
CA LEU A 68 5.86 -1.92 -14.40
C LEU A 68 5.21 -3.28 -14.09
N TRP A 69 4.33 -3.76 -14.96
CA TRP A 69 3.73 -5.09 -14.81
C TRP A 69 4.76 -6.21 -14.84
N ASP A 70 5.76 -6.12 -15.72
CA ASP A 70 6.83 -7.11 -15.81
C ASP A 70 7.71 -7.14 -14.54
N ARG A 71 7.94 -6.00 -13.92
CA ARG A 71 8.76 -5.89 -12.71
C ARG A 71 8.01 -6.24 -11.42
N LEU A 72 6.71 -5.95 -11.33
CA LEU A 72 5.95 -5.98 -10.08
C LEU A 72 4.86 -7.06 -10.06
N GLY A 73 4.10 -7.21 -11.14
CA GLY A 73 2.97 -8.13 -11.19
C GLY A 73 1.72 -7.63 -10.46
N GLU A 74 0.70 -8.48 -10.38
CA GLU A 74 -0.62 -8.17 -9.84
C GLU A 74 -0.67 -8.20 -8.32
N ALA A 75 0.05 -9.11 -7.70
CA ALA A 75 0.02 -9.33 -6.27
C ALA A 75 1.42 -9.56 -5.72
N ALA A 76 1.66 -9.14 -4.50
CA ALA A 76 2.89 -9.40 -3.77
C ALA A 76 2.56 -9.87 -2.35
N ARG A 77 3.49 -10.58 -1.76
CA ARG A 77 3.40 -11.08 -0.39
C ARG A 77 4.71 -10.89 0.33
N VAL A 78 4.64 -10.59 1.60
CA VAL A 78 5.81 -10.44 2.46
C VAL A 78 5.46 -10.92 3.87
N ASP A 79 6.37 -11.62 4.50
CA ASP A 79 6.31 -11.91 5.94
C ASP A 79 7.20 -10.90 6.67
N VAL A 80 6.63 -10.21 7.63
CA VAL A 80 7.34 -9.24 8.47
C VAL A 80 7.21 -9.72 9.90
N GLU A 81 8.26 -10.35 10.42
CA GLU A 81 8.32 -10.83 11.81
C GLU A 81 7.07 -11.67 12.20
N GLY A 82 6.62 -12.54 11.29
CA GLY A 82 5.46 -13.40 11.49
C GLY A 82 4.10 -12.79 11.11
N VAL A 83 4.06 -11.52 10.70
CA VAL A 83 2.84 -10.90 10.13
C VAL A 83 2.87 -11.09 8.62
N ARG A 84 1.90 -11.80 8.07
CA ARG A 84 1.78 -12.09 6.65
C ARG A 84 0.98 -10.97 5.98
N ILE A 85 1.63 -10.25 5.08
CA ILE A 85 1.04 -9.10 4.38
C ILE A 85 0.90 -9.43 2.90
N ALA A 86 -0.31 -9.30 2.35
CA ALA A 86 -0.55 -9.33 0.92
C ALA A 86 -0.79 -7.90 0.40
N VAL A 87 -0.41 -7.68 -0.84
CA VAL A 87 -0.61 -6.39 -1.53
C VAL A 87 -1.24 -6.65 -2.88
N VAL A 88 -2.31 -5.93 -3.18
CA VAL A 88 -2.95 -5.87 -4.50
C VAL A 88 -3.35 -4.43 -4.78
N HIS A 89 -3.52 -4.07 -6.05
CA HIS A 89 -3.98 -2.72 -6.37
C HIS A 89 -5.47 -2.54 -6.12
N GLU A 90 -6.29 -3.51 -6.52
CA GLU A 90 -7.75 -3.38 -6.55
C GLU A 90 -8.45 -4.51 -5.79
N THR A 91 -9.48 -4.14 -5.02
CA THR A 91 -10.35 -5.07 -4.28
C THR A 91 -11.82 -5.01 -4.72
N GLY A 92 -12.10 -4.28 -5.79
CA GLY A 92 -13.46 -4.03 -6.27
C GLY A 92 -14.22 -2.98 -5.43
N PRO A 93 -15.56 -2.88 -5.60
CA PRO A 93 -16.39 -1.91 -4.90
C PRO A 93 -16.31 -2.04 -3.37
N ALA A 94 -16.56 -0.94 -2.65
CA ALA A 94 -16.60 -0.93 -1.18
C ALA A 94 -17.64 -1.94 -0.64
N ALA A 95 -18.81 -2.00 -1.26
CA ALA A 95 -19.81 -3.01 -0.92
C ALA A 95 -19.29 -4.43 -1.17
N GLY A 96 -19.31 -5.29 -0.17
CA GLY A 96 -18.82 -6.67 -0.24
C GLY A 96 -17.30 -6.83 -0.23
N ARG A 97 -16.54 -5.76 -0.04
CA ARG A 97 -15.07 -5.80 -0.01
C ARG A 97 -14.53 -6.78 1.02
N GLU A 98 -15.03 -6.72 2.24
CA GLU A 98 -14.55 -7.60 3.32
C GLU A 98 -14.77 -9.07 2.99
N ARG A 99 -15.95 -9.43 2.48
CA ARG A 99 -16.25 -10.81 2.07
C ARG A 99 -15.33 -11.29 0.96
N ARG A 100 -15.17 -10.51 -0.12
CA ARG A 100 -14.26 -10.87 -1.23
C ARG A 100 -12.81 -10.99 -0.77
N SER A 101 -12.38 -10.12 0.13
CA SER A 101 -11.02 -10.15 0.68
C SER A 101 -10.80 -11.39 1.54
N ASP A 102 -11.75 -11.78 2.37
CA ASP A 102 -11.69 -13.02 3.14
C ASP A 102 -11.66 -14.28 2.24
N GLU A 103 -12.45 -14.29 1.17
CA GLU A 103 -12.45 -15.40 0.21
C GLU A 103 -11.07 -15.59 -0.44
N ARG A 104 -10.37 -14.52 -0.75
CA ARG A 104 -9.07 -14.55 -1.45
C ARG A 104 -7.88 -14.66 -0.52
N PHE A 105 -7.88 -14.00 0.61
CA PHE A 105 -6.73 -13.83 1.51
C PHE A 105 -7.00 -14.19 2.97
N GLY A 106 -8.23 -14.47 3.33
CA GLY A 106 -8.63 -14.74 4.69
C GLY A 106 -8.22 -16.13 5.19
N PRO A 107 -8.59 -16.50 6.42
CA PRO A 107 -8.09 -17.71 7.08
C PRO A 107 -8.50 -19.02 6.41
N ARG A 108 -9.52 -19.00 5.55
CA ARG A 108 -9.99 -20.17 4.79
C ARG A 108 -9.50 -20.20 3.33
N SER A 109 -8.69 -19.23 2.93
CA SER A 109 -8.08 -19.20 1.60
C SER A 109 -6.90 -20.18 1.51
N ASP A 110 -6.45 -20.45 0.29
CA ASP A 110 -5.32 -21.37 0.06
C ASP A 110 -4.00 -20.84 0.63
N ASP A 111 -3.84 -19.52 0.71
CA ASP A 111 -2.65 -18.87 1.26
C ASP A 111 -3.06 -17.67 2.12
N PRO A 112 -3.45 -17.93 3.38
CA PRO A 112 -4.00 -16.90 4.25
C PRO A 112 -2.98 -15.84 4.66
N CYS A 113 -3.46 -14.59 4.75
CA CYS A 113 -2.71 -13.44 5.23
C CYS A 113 -3.36 -12.83 6.48
N ASP A 114 -2.61 -11.98 7.15
CA ASP A 114 -3.07 -11.25 8.34
C ASP A 114 -3.49 -9.83 7.97
N VAL A 115 -2.86 -9.27 6.92
CA VAL A 115 -3.09 -7.90 6.44
C VAL A 115 -3.14 -7.90 4.92
N LEU A 116 -4.10 -7.15 4.36
CA LEU A 116 -4.18 -6.85 2.94
C LEU A 116 -4.04 -5.33 2.74
N VAL A 117 -3.02 -4.92 1.99
CA VAL A 117 -2.83 -3.53 1.56
C VAL A 117 -3.32 -3.38 0.12
N PHE A 118 -4.12 -2.36 -0.14
CA PHE A 118 -4.67 -2.09 -1.47
C PHE A 118 -4.77 -0.59 -1.74
N GLY A 119 -5.12 -0.22 -2.97
CA GLY A 119 -5.23 1.16 -3.42
C GLY A 119 -6.43 1.38 -4.32
N HIS A 120 -6.21 2.00 -5.48
CA HIS A 120 -7.14 2.23 -6.58
C HIS A 120 -8.20 3.30 -6.32
N SER A 121 -8.90 3.26 -5.19
CA SER A 121 -10.00 4.21 -4.90
C SER A 121 -9.49 5.61 -4.52
N HIS A 122 -8.25 5.75 -4.09
CA HIS A 122 -7.68 6.95 -3.45
C HIS A 122 -8.38 7.32 -2.13
N ILE A 123 -9.22 6.44 -1.62
CA ILE A 123 -9.98 6.64 -0.37
C ILE A 123 -9.33 5.84 0.74
N PRO A 124 -8.84 6.49 1.80
CA PRO A 124 -8.30 5.78 2.95
C PRO A 124 -9.29 4.76 3.53
N TRP A 125 -8.78 3.61 3.91
CA TRP A 125 -9.59 2.53 4.46
C TRP A 125 -8.83 1.79 5.54
N ASP A 126 -9.49 1.50 6.64
CA ASP A 126 -8.96 0.66 7.72
C ASP A 126 -10.12 -0.12 8.34
N SER A 127 -10.19 -1.41 8.09
CA SER A 127 -11.21 -2.29 8.66
C SER A 127 -10.64 -3.68 8.93
N THR A 128 -11.35 -4.44 9.75
CA THR A 128 -11.06 -5.85 9.99
C THR A 128 -12.25 -6.69 9.53
N THR A 129 -12.00 -7.69 8.70
CA THR A 129 -13.04 -8.58 8.19
C THR A 129 -13.58 -9.50 9.29
N PRO A 130 -14.73 -10.14 9.08
CA PRO A 130 -15.21 -11.18 10.00
C PRO A 130 -14.21 -12.31 10.23
N GLY A 131 -13.38 -12.64 9.22
CA GLY A 131 -12.32 -13.65 9.34
C GLY A 131 -11.05 -13.18 10.06
N GLY A 132 -10.96 -11.89 10.40
CA GLY A 132 -9.80 -11.31 11.10
C GLY A 132 -8.72 -10.71 10.20
N LEU A 133 -8.92 -10.70 8.88
CA LEU A 133 -8.03 -10.04 7.93
C LEU A 133 -8.15 -8.52 8.06
N ARG A 134 -7.05 -7.82 8.25
CA ARG A 134 -7.05 -6.35 8.27
C ARG A 134 -6.86 -5.78 6.89
N LEU A 135 -7.75 -4.89 6.49
CA LEU A 135 -7.75 -4.21 5.19
C LEU A 135 -7.26 -2.77 5.36
N LEU A 136 -6.21 -2.40 4.63
CA LEU A 136 -5.61 -1.08 4.70
C LEU A 136 -5.46 -0.47 3.31
N ASN A 137 -6.01 0.74 3.11
CA ASN A 137 -5.74 1.57 1.95
C ASN A 137 -5.18 2.90 2.43
N PRO A 138 -3.94 3.26 2.05
CA PRO A 138 -3.32 4.51 2.50
C PRO A 138 -3.89 5.77 1.83
N GLY A 139 -4.77 5.63 0.85
CA GLY A 139 -5.16 6.74 -0.01
C GLY A 139 -4.07 7.09 -1.02
N SER A 140 -4.10 8.29 -1.56
CA SER A 140 -3.08 8.82 -2.45
C SER A 140 -2.43 10.06 -1.86
N PRO A 141 -1.10 10.17 -1.80
CA PRO A 141 -0.44 11.38 -1.32
C PRO A 141 -0.50 12.53 -2.33
N THR A 142 -0.72 12.22 -3.60
CA THR A 142 -0.52 13.12 -4.75
C THR A 142 -1.80 13.42 -5.52
N ASP A 143 -2.67 12.44 -5.69
CA ASP A 143 -3.95 12.57 -6.39
C ASP A 143 -5.11 12.27 -5.43
N ARG A 144 -5.40 13.22 -4.56
CA ARG A 144 -6.43 13.07 -3.52
C ARG A 144 -7.85 12.95 -4.04
N ARG A 145 -8.09 13.27 -5.28
CA ARG A 145 -9.45 13.32 -5.88
C ARG A 145 -10.40 14.16 -5.02
N ARG A 146 -11.46 13.55 -4.48
CA ARG A 146 -12.46 14.22 -3.64
C ARG A 146 -12.12 14.24 -2.15
N GLN A 147 -10.99 13.66 -1.76
CA GLN A 147 -10.56 13.69 -0.36
C GLN A 147 -10.07 15.09 0.02
N PRO A 148 -10.22 15.50 1.29
CA PRO A 148 -9.81 16.85 1.73
C PRO A 148 -8.31 17.08 1.62
N VAL A 149 -7.51 16.02 1.72
CA VAL A 149 -6.04 16.08 1.68
C VAL A 149 -5.49 14.76 1.13
N GLY A 150 -4.30 14.77 0.56
CA GLY A 150 -3.54 13.57 0.24
C GLY A 150 -3.12 12.84 1.51
N THR A 151 -2.92 11.52 1.43
CA THR A 151 -2.58 10.71 2.58
C THR A 151 -1.60 9.59 2.24
N VAL A 152 -0.86 9.18 3.24
CA VAL A 152 -0.14 7.92 3.32
C VAL A 152 -0.50 7.25 4.65
N MET A 153 0.00 6.05 4.88
CA MET A 153 -0.26 5.35 6.13
C MET A 153 1.05 4.81 6.70
N THR A 154 1.25 4.97 7.99
CA THR A 154 2.37 4.36 8.71
C THR A 154 1.85 3.28 9.64
N ALA A 155 2.67 2.27 9.90
CA ALA A 155 2.36 1.21 10.84
C ALA A 155 3.64 0.63 11.43
N VAL A 156 3.50 -0.16 12.47
CA VAL A 156 4.61 -0.84 13.13
C VAL A 156 4.27 -2.33 13.24
N VAL A 157 5.24 -3.18 12.93
CA VAL A 157 5.20 -4.60 13.28
C VAL A 157 6.19 -4.83 14.41
N ASP A 158 5.71 -5.39 15.48
CA ASP A 158 6.51 -5.71 16.67
C ASP A 158 5.89 -6.93 17.37
N ASP A 159 6.74 -7.86 17.79
CA ASP A 159 6.32 -9.08 18.49
C ASP A 159 5.19 -9.85 17.76
N GLY A 160 5.32 -9.98 16.44
CA GLY A 160 4.35 -10.71 15.60
C GLY A 160 3.02 -10.00 15.42
N ARG A 161 2.94 -8.70 15.67
CA ARG A 161 1.69 -7.93 15.61
C ARG A 161 1.86 -6.63 14.83
N LEU A 162 0.86 -6.32 14.02
CA LEU A 162 0.72 -4.99 13.41
C LEU A 162 -0.01 -4.07 14.39
N HIS A 163 0.57 -2.92 14.66
CA HIS A 163 -0.04 -1.89 15.51
C HIS A 163 0.35 -0.47 15.07
N SER A 164 -0.16 0.55 15.77
CA SER A 164 0.12 1.96 15.50
C SER A 164 -0.15 2.35 14.03
N VAL A 165 -1.21 1.79 13.47
CA VAL A 165 -1.65 2.14 12.12
C VAL A 165 -2.19 3.56 12.14
N THR A 166 -1.54 4.46 11.39
CA THR A 166 -1.82 5.89 11.42
C THR A 166 -1.97 6.42 10.00
N LEU A 167 -3.09 7.08 9.73
CA LEU A 167 -3.29 7.83 8.50
C LEU A 167 -2.57 9.18 8.64
N VAL A 168 -1.63 9.46 7.73
CA VAL A 168 -0.80 10.65 7.76
C VAL A 168 -1.19 11.59 6.61
N PRO A 169 -1.69 12.80 6.91
CA PRO A 169 -1.97 13.80 5.88
C PRO A 169 -0.69 14.27 5.19
N THR A 170 -0.78 14.45 3.88
CA THR A 170 0.32 14.96 3.05
C THR A 170 -0.13 16.20 2.28
N PRO A 171 -0.33 17.33 2.97
CA PRO A 171 -0.74 18.57 2.31
C PRO A 171 0.31 19.06 1.30
N ARG A 172 -0.14 19.80 0.28
CA ARG A 172 0.70 20.46 -0.72
C ARG A 172 0.82 21.93 -0.42
#